data_c92b0eac0bd5692cc9337cea1021ca8d
#
_entry.id   c92b0eac0bd5692cc9337cea1021ca8d
#
_cell.length_a   1.000
_cell.length_b   1.000
_cell.length_c   1.000
_cell.angle_alpha   90.00
_cell.angle_beta   90.00
_cell.angle_gamma   90.00
#
_symmetry.space_group_name_H-M   'P 1'
#
loop_
_entity.id
_entity.type
_entity.pdbx_description
1 polymer ?
#
loop_
_entity_poly.entity_id
_entity_poly.type
_entity_poly.pdbx_seq_one_letter_code
_entity_poly.pdbx_strand_id
1 'polypeptide(L)'
;TTSSAASDVYKRQVEEGVEYFKAVPFIRDKLQTMLRVGLGYVRIGQQATTLSGGEAQRVKLSKELSRRATGKTIYILDEPTTGLHFADIAKLLEVLQELVDGGNTVVVIEHNLDVIKTADHIIDIGPEGGDGGGQVVATGTPERVAANTHSHTCLLYTSDAADEVVR
;
A
#
# COMPACT_ATOMS: atom_id res chain seq x y z
N THR A 1 9.40 25.70 -30.03
CA THR A 1 9.40 24.24 -30.12
C THR A 1 9.73 23.53 -28.79
N THR A 2 10.43 24.16 -27.87
CA THR A 2 10.79 23.60 -26.57
C THR A 2 9.57 23.48 -25.60
N SER A 3 8.56 24.32 -25.74
CA SER A 3 7.35 24.31 -24.91
C SER A 3 6.46 23.07 -25.14
N SER A 4 6.41 22.55 -26.37
CA SER A 4 5.58 21.39 -26.73
C SER A 4 6.12 20.09 -26.13
N ALA A 5 7.41 19.84 -26.22
CA ALA A 5 8.03 18.62 -25.69
C ALA A 5 7.95 18.53 -24.17
N ALA A 6 8.12 19.66 -23.45
CA ALA A 6 7.96 19.70 -22.01
C ALA A 6 6.49 19.43 -21.60
N SER A 7 5.54 20.02 -22.32
CA SER A 7 4.09 19.79 -22.09
C SER A 7 3.71 18.32 -22.28
N ASP A 8 4.32 17.60 -23.21
CA ASP A 8 4.04 16.20 -23.48
C ASP A 8 4.58 15.27 -22.37
N VAL A 9 5.70 15.63 -21.75
CA VAL A 9 6.23 14.87 -20.61
C VAL A 9 5.29 14.91 -19.41
N TYR A 10 4.71 16.07 -19.09
CA TYR A 10 3.79 16.21 -17.95
C TYR A 10 2.49 15.41 -18.13
N LYS A 11 2.10 15.11 -19.36
CA LYS A 11 0.89 14.34 -19.67
C LYS A 11 1.10 12.84 -19.57
N ARG A 12 2.36 12.37 -19.60
CA ARG A 12 2.70 10.94 -19.53
C ARG A 12 2.38 10.36 -18.16
N GLN A 13 1.96 9.11 -18.15
CA GLN A 13 1.86 8.33 -16.93
C GLN A 13 3.27 7.94 -16.43
N VAL A 14 3.37 7.62 -15.16
CA VAL A 14 4.63 7.15 -14.54
C VAL A 14 5.20 5.94 -15.28
N GLU A 15 4.35 4.98 -15.65
CA GLU A 15 4.74 3.79 -16.41
C GLU A 15 5.40 4.15 -17.76
N GLU A 16 4.79 5.02 -18.53
CA GLU A 16 5.35 5.52 -19.80
C GLU A 16 6.64 6.33 -19.57
N GLY A 17 6.70 7.03 -18.44
CA GLY A 17 7.85 7.82 -18.04
C GLY A 17 9.09 6.98 -17.77
N VAL A 18 8.95 5.79 -17.21
CA VAL A 18 10.08 4.86 -16.97
C VAL A 18 10.80 4.54 -18.29
N GLU A 19 10.04 4.22 -19.33
CA GLU A 19 10.62 3.93 -20.66
C GLU A 19 11.18 5.20 -21.32
N TYR A 20 10.45 6.31 -21.23
CA TYR A 20 10.89 7.58 -21.80
C TYR A 20 12.23 8.08 -21.21
N PHE A 21 12.41 7.92 -19.90
CA PHE A 21 13.61 8.34 -19.17
C PHE A 21 14.63 7.23 -18.97
N LYS A 22 14.57 6.13 -19.75
CA LYS A 22 15.51 5.00 -19.61
C LYS A 22 17.01 5.39 -19.67
N ALA A 23 17.34 6.42 -20.44
CA ALA A 23 18.70 6.95 -20.56
C ALA A 23 19.09 7.90 -19.42
N VAL A 24 18.20 8.23 -18.50
CA VAL A 24 18.42 9.14 -17.37
C VAL A 24 18.15 8.41 -16.05
N PRO A 25 19.13 7.65 -15.50
CA PRO A 25 18.94 6.75 -14.38
C PRO A 25 18.30 7.42 -13.15
N PHE A 26 18.72 8.63 -12.81
CA PHE A 26 18.21 9.37 -11.67
C PHE A 26 16.68 9.62 -11.73
N ILE A 27 16.12 9.87 -12.90
CA ILE A 27 14.66 10.06 -13.08
C ILE A 27 13.98 8.70 -13.17
N ARG A 28 14.50 7.79 -14.00
CA ARG A 28 13.98 6.45 -14.19
C ARG A 28 13.80 5.72 -12.85
N ASP A 29 14.82 5.72 -11.99
CA ASP A 29 14.80 4.98 -10.72
C ASP A 29 13.74 5.51 -9.76
N LYS A 30 13.49 6.82 -9.75
CA LYS A 30 12.38 7.42 -8.99
C LYS A 30 11.02 7.01 -9.52
N LEU A 31 10.85 7.01 -10.84
CA LEU A 31 9.60 6.57 -11.47
C LEU A 31 9.37 5.07 -11.26
N GLN A 32 10.43 4.25 -11.31
CA GLN A 32 10.35 2.84 -10.96
C GLN A 32 9.88 2.61 -9.52
N THR A 33 10.36 3.42 -8.57
CA THR A 33 9.89 3.32 -7.18
C THR A 33 8.40 3.69 -7.05
N MET A 34 7.94 4.68 -7.82
CA MET A 34 6.50 5.00 -7.89
C MET A 34 5.69 3.86 -8.51
N LEU A 35 6.21 3.20 -9.55
CA LEU A 35 5.58 2.05 -10.19
C LEU A 35 5.40 0.89 -9.19
N ARG A 36 6.41 0.63 -8.36
CA ARG A 36 6.41 -0.42 -7.34
C ARG A 36 5.32 -0.24 -6.28
N VAL A 37 4.95 0.99 -5.98
CA VAL A 37 3.86 1.29 -5.03
C VAL A 37 2.49 1.45 -5.71
N GLY A 38 2.34 0.97 -6.96
CA GLY A 38 1.07 0.99 -7.69
C GLY A 38 0.64 2.37 -8.20
N LEU A 39 1.58 3.28 -8.47
CA LEU A 39 1.31 4.61 -9.01
C LEU A 39 1.62 4.73 -10.50
N GLY A 40 1.63 3.62 -11.25
CA GLY A 40 1.95 3.60 -12.68
C GLY A 40 1.03 4.49 -13.53
N TYR A 41 -0.23 4.57 -13.19
CA TYR A 41 -1.27 5.33 -13.88
C TYR A 41 -1.24 6.84 -13.58
N VAL A 42 -0.56 7.27 -12.54
CA VAL A 42 -0.49 8.70 -12.15
C VAL A 42 0.32 9.48 -13.18
N ARG A 43 -0.16 10.67 -13.55
CA ARG A 43 0.59 11.53 -14.49
C ARG A 43 1.75 12.22 -13.80
N ILE A 44 2.90 12.32 -14.49
CA ILE A 44 4.12 12.95 -13.97
C ILE A 44 3.87 14.41 -13.55
N GLY A 45 3.03 15.13 -14.27
CA GLY A 45 2.65 16.52 -13.96
C GLY A 45 1.37 16.67 -13.14
N GLN A 46 0.86 15.60 -12.53
CA GLN A 46 -0.38 15.66 -11.76
C GLN A 46 -0.21 16.53 -10.51
N GLN A 47 -1.16 17.41 -10.27
CA GLN A 47 -1.16 18.27 -9.08
C GLN A 47 -1.42 17.44 -7.82
N ALA A 48 -0.67 17.67 -6.75
CA ALA A 48 -0.80 16.94 -5.50
C ALA A 48 -2.21 17.02 -4.88
N THR A 49 -2.92 18.12 -5.12
CA THR A 49 -4.31 18.34 -4.66
C THR A 49 -5.35 17.47 -5.34
N THR A 50 -4.99 16.81 -6.44
CA THR A 50 -5.87 15.90 -7.18
C THR A 50 -5.63 14.43 -6.83
N LEU A 51 -4.65 14.15 -5.98
CA LEU A 51 -4.38 12.80 -5.49
C LEU A 51 -5.35 12.44 -4.37
N SER A 52 -5.82 11.20 -4.38
CA SER A 52 -6.53 10.62 -3.23
C SER A 52 -5.60 10.49 -2.01
N GLY A 53 -6.17 10.27 -0.82
CA GLY A 53 -5.39 10.05 0.41
C GLY A 53 -4.39 8.90 0.25
N GLY A 54 -4.83 7.75 -0.27
CA GLY A 54 -3.98 6.60 -0.50
C GLY A 54 -2.88 6.87 -1.55
N GLU A 55 -3.18 7.56 -2.64
CA GLU A 55 -2.17 7.95 -3.64
C GLU A 55 -1.12 8.88 -3.03
N ALA A 56 -1.53 9.86 -2.25
CA ALA A 56 -0.61 10.79 -1.57
C ALA A 56 0.31 10.05 -0.58
N GLN A 57 -0.20 9.07 0.16
CA GLN A 57 0.60 8.21 1.04
C GLN A 57 1.61 7.38 0.24
N ARG A 58 1.19 6.76 -0.86
CA ARG A 58 2.07 5.96 -1.71
C ARG A 58 3.16 6.80 -2.39
N VAL A 59 2.86 8.07 -2.75
CA VAL A 59 3.90 9.02 -3.21
C VAL A 59 4.94 9.27 -2.11
N LYS A 60 4.51 9.48 -0.85
CA LYS A 60 5.44 9.62 0.28
C LYS A 60 6.26 8.35 0.49
N LEU A 61 5.60 7.18 0.45
CA LEU A 61 6.24 5.88 0.58
C LEU A 61 7.32 5.67 -0.50
N SER A 62 7.02 5.97 -1.77
CA SER A 62 7.99 5.87 -2.87
C SER A 62 9.22 6.75 -2.65
N LYS A 63 9.04 7.92 -2.04
CA LYS A 63 10.14 8.82 -1.68
C LYS A 63 11.02 8.23 -0.57
N GLU A 64 10.42 7.61 0.44
CA GLU A 64 11.16 6.97 1.53
C GLU A 64 11.94 5.73 1.04
N LEU A 65 11.35 4.92 0.15
CA LEU A 65 12.02 3.79 -0.50
C LEU A 65 13.24 4.21 -1.34
N SER A 66 13.22 5.45 -1.88
CA SER A 66 14.36 6.00 -2.63
C SER A 66 15.52 6.43 -1.72
N ARG A 67 15.33 6.38 -0.39
CA ARG A 67 16.35 6.72 0.61
C ARG A 67 17.01 5.46 1.13
N ARG A 68 18.22 5.61 1.64
CA ARG A 68 18.92 4.52 2.31
C ARG A 68 18.21 4.18 3.62
N ALA A 69 17.72 2.95 3.74
CA ALA A 69 17.06 2.47 4.95
C ALA A 69 18.01 2.52 6.15
N THR A 70 17.52 3.01 7.30
CA THR A 70 18.29 3.06 8.57
C THR A 70 17.97 1.87 9.46
N GLY A 71 16.91 1.09 9.16
CA GLY A 71 16.43 -0.04 9.95
C GLY A 71 15.85 0.34 11.33
N LYS A 72 15.45 1.61 11.53
CA LYS A 72 14.93 2.14 12.81
C LYS A 72 13.76 3.09 12.61
N THR A 73 12.96 2.87 11.58
CA THR A 73 11.84 3.74 11.24
C THR A 73 10.53 3.02 11.51
N ILE A 74 9.53 3.73 12.02
CA ILE A 74 8.14 3.26 12.09
C ILE A 74 7.38 3.96 10.97
N TYR A 75 6.76 3.15 10.09
CA TYR A 75 5.85 3.60 9.04
C TYR A 75 4.42 3.33 9.50
N ILE A 76 3.59 4.35 9.50
CA ILE A 76 2.14 4.23 9.80
C ILE A 76 1.40 4.59 8.53
N LEU A 77 0.64 3.64 8.00
CA LEU A 77 -0.10 3.75 6.75
C LEU A 77 -1.60 3.55 7.05
N ASP A 78 -2.41 4.47 6.56
CA ASP A 78 -3.85 4.46 6.74
C ASP A 78 -4.53 4.17 5.39
N GLU A 79 -5.16 3.00 5.28
CA GLU A 79 -5.80 2.48 4.07
C GLU A 79 -4.93 2.63 2.79
N PRO A 80 -3.68 2.16 2.78
CA PRO A 80 -2.78 2.37 1.64
C PRO A 80 -3.21 1.62 0.37
N THR A 81 -4.14 0.65 0.47
CA THR A 81 -4.68 -0.09 -0.69
C THR A 81 -5.85 0.61 -1.37
N THR A 82 -6.35 1.71 -0.81
CA THR A 82 -7.49 2.43 -1.39
C THR A 82 -7.23 2.83 -2.84
N GLY A 83 -8.12 2.39 -3.73
CA GLY A 83 -8.06 2.65 -5.18
C GLY A 83 -7.04 1.81 -5.94
N LEU A 84 -6.44 0.78 -5.34
CA LEU A 84 -5.57 -0.18 -6.02
C LEU A 84 -6.34 -1.35 -6.62
N HIS A 85 -5.86 -1.83 -7.76
CA HIS A 85 -6.22 -3.13 -8.30
C HIS A 85 -5.42 -4.24 -7.61
N PHE A 86 -5.94 -5.48 -7.60
CA PHE A 86 -5.29 -6.64 -6.94
C PHE A 86 -3.80 -6.80 -7.27
N ALA A 87 -3.43 -6.64 -8.55
CA ALA A 87 -2.02 -6.73 -8.97
C ALA A 87 -1.12 -5.66 -8.35
N ASP A 88 -1.67 -4.49 -8.03
CA ASP A 88 -0.92 -3.39 -7.41
C ASP A 88 -0.88 -3.53 -5.89
N ILE A 89 -1.89 -4.18 -5.28
CA ILE A 89 -1.86 -4.56 -3.86
C ILE A 89 -0.69 -5.53 -3.61
N ALA A 90 -0.52 -6.55 -4.45
CA ALA A 90 0.60 -7.49 -4.34
C ALA A 90 1.96 -6.78 -4.38
N LYS A 91 2.16 -5.85 -5.32
CA LYS A 91 3.39 -5.04 -5.41
C LYS A 91 3.61 -4.18 -4.16
N LEU A 92 2.53 -3.59 -3.63
CA LEU A 92 2.60 -2.80 -2.40
C LEU A 92 3.02 -3.68 -1.22
N LEU A 93 2.47 -4.89 -1.08
CA LEU A 93 2.82 -5.84 -0.03
C LEU A 93 4.30 -6.25 -0.10
N GLU A 94 4.83 -6.52 -1.30
CA GLU A 94 6.27 -6.78 -1.50
C GLU A 94 7.13 -5.62 -0.97
N VAL A 95 6.73 -4.38 -1.28
CA VAL A 95 7.42 -3.18 -0.81
C VAL A 95 7.35 -3.03 0.71
N LEU A 96 6.21 -3.30 1.33
CA LEU A 96 6.06 -3.25 2.79
C LEU A 96 6.92 -4.32 3.46
N GLN A 97 6.98 -5.53 2.89
CA GLN A 97 7.83 -6.59 3.37
C GLN A 97 9.32 -6.22 3.29
N GLU A 98 9.79 -5.62 2.19
CA GLU A 98 11.16 -5.14 2.08
C GLU A 98 11.51 -4.11 3.18
N LEU A 99 10.57 -3.25 3.56
CA LEU A 99 10.79 -2.31 4.67
C LEU A 99 10.96 -3.04 6.00
N VAL A 100 10.14 -4.06 6.26
CA VAL A 100 10.24 -4.89 7.48
C VAL A 100 11.56 -5.66 7.49
N ASP A 101 11.93 -6.31 6.40
CA ASP A 101 13.20 -7.04 6.24
C ASP A 101 14.41 -6.13 6.42
N GLY A 102 14.27 -4.85 6.06
CA GLY A 102 15.26 -3.80 6.32
C GLY A 102 15.36 -3.37 7.79
N GLY A 103 14.63 -4.03 8.71
CA GLY A 103 14.67 -3.78 10.17
C GLY A 103 13.73 -2.66 10.64
N ASN A 104 12.81 -2.21 9.78
CA ASN A 104 11.82 -1.19 10.15
C ASN A 104 10.54 -1.84 10.72
N THR A 105 9.69 -1.04 11.33
CA THR A 105 8.34 -1.44 11.76
C THR A 105 7.31 -0.80 10.85
N VAL A 106 6.39 -1.61 10.34
CA VAL A 106 5.27 -1.14 9.50
C VAL A 106 3.96 -1.41 10.23
N VAL A 107 3.18 -0.37 10.46
CA VAL A 107 1.83 -0.43 11.02
C VAL A 107 0.86 -0.02 9.93
N VAL A 108 -0.07 -0.89 9.59
CA VAL A 108 -1.07 -0.65 8.53
C VAL A 108 -2.46 -0.68 9.14
N ILE A 109 -3.25 0.36 8.92
CA ILE A 109 -4.67 0.38 9.23
C ILE A 109 -5.38 -0.02 7.95
N GLU A 110 -6.02 -1.18 7.96
CA GLU A 110 -6.63 -1.76 6.75
C GLU A 110 -7.82 -2.65 7.06
N HIS A 111 -8.68 -2.79 6.06
CA HIS A 111 -9.80 -3.73 6.03
C HIS A 111 -9.70 -4.71 4.85
N ASN A 112 -8.68 -4.58 4.01
CA ASN A 112 -8.41 -5.49 2.89
C ASN A 112 -7.85 -6.82 3.41
N LEU A 113 -8.53 -7.92 3.07
CA LEU A 113 -8.18 -9.26 3.56
C LEU A 113 -6.81 -9.74 3.08
N ASP A 114 -6.38 -9.37 1.88
CA ASP A 114 -5.06 -9.76 1.37
C ASP A 114 -3.94 -9.14 2.22
N VAL A 115 -4.12 -7.90 2.68
CA VAL A 115 -3.18 -7.25 3.62
C VAL A 115 -3.25 -7.91 5.00
N ILE A 116 -4.46 -8.16 5.52
CA ILE A 116 -4.66 -8.76 6.84
C ILE A 116 -4.02 -10.15 6.91
N LYS A 117 -4.18 -10.97 5.86
CA LYS A 117 -3.61 -12.33 5.76
C LYS A 117 -2.08 -12.34 5.76
N THR A 118 -1.43 -11.28 5.30
CA THR A 118 0.04 -11.18 5.23
C THR A 118 0.69 -10.54 6.46
N ALA A 119 -0.10 -10.07 7.42
CA ALA A 119 0.42 -9.41 8.61
C ALA A 119 1.10 -10.42 9.57
N ASP A 120 2.21 -10.04 10.20
CA ASP A 120 2.84 -10.81 11.28
C ASP A 120 2.01 -10.76 12.56
N HIS A 121 1.32 -9.62 12.78
CA HIS A 121 0.51 -9.39 13.98
C HIS A 121 -0.67 -8.49 13.67
N ILE A 122 -1.84 -8.86 14.15
CA ILE A 122 -3.08 -8.12 14.01
C ILE A 122 -3.52 -7.58 15.37
N ILE A 123 -4.03 -6.37 15.39
CA ILE A 123 -4.78 -5.77 16.49
C ILE A 123 -6.17 -5.46 15.94
N ASP A 124 -7.14 -6.29 16.29
CA ASP A 124 -8.53 -6.14 15.86
C ASP A 124 -9.29 -5.24 16.84
N ILE A 125 -9.87 -4.16 16.32
CA ILE A 125 -10.54 -3.12 17.08
C ILE A 125 -12.03 -3.12 16.71
N GLY A 126 -12.88 -3.22 17.71
CA GLY A 126 -14.33 -3.28 17.52
C GLY A 126 -15.11 -3.12 18.84
N PRO A 127 -16.29 -3.77 18.96
CA PRO A 127 -17.06 -4.47 17.91
C PRO A 127 -17.73 -3.53 16.91
N GLU A 128 -17.98 -2.27 17.29
CA GLU A 128 -18.69 -1.26 16.51
C GLU A 128 -17.80 -0.03 16.25
N GLY A 129 -18.30 0.93 15.48
CA GLY A 129 -17.70 2.26 15.33
C GLY A 129 -18.26 3.26 16.34
N GLY A 130 -17.62 4.44 16.46
CA GLY A 130 -18.07 5.50 17.35
C GLY A 130 -17.97 5.16 18.84
N ASP A 131 -18.96 5.62 19.64
CA ASP A 131 -18.95 5.50 21.11
C ASP A 131 -19.03 4.03 21.63
N GLY A 132 -19.53 3.11 20.80
CA GLY A 132 -19.59 1.66 21.11
C GLY A 132 -18.36 0.86 20.67
N GLY A 133 -17.40 1.50 20.00
CA GLY A 133 -16.22 0.87 19.43
C GLY A 133 -14.91 1.19 20.15
N GLY A 134 -13.82 0.97 19.44
CA GLY A 134 -12.49 1.33 19.93
C GLY A 134 -11.90 0.39 20.98
N GLN A 135 -12.52 -0.77 21.21
CA GLN A 135 -11.99 -1.79 22.11
C GLN A 135 -11.17 -2.82 21.34
N VAL A 136 -10.10 -3.30 21.95
CA VAL A 136 -9.33 -4.42 21.38
C VAL A 136 -10.12 -5.71 21.57
N VAL A 137 -10.60 -6.27 20.46
CA VAL A 137 -11.40 -7.52 20.44
C VAL A 137 -10.50 -8.74 20.38
N ALA A 138 -9.46 -8.68 19.55
CA ALA A 138 -8.49 -9.75 19.38
C ALA A 138 -7.10 -9.20 19.05
N THR A 139 -6.07 -9.96 19.44
CA THR A 139 -4.68 -9.68 19.04
C THR A 139 -3.93 -10.97 18.77
N GLY A 140 -3.01 -10.95 17.83
CA GLY A 140 -2.14 -12.09 17.53
C GLY A 140 -1.87 -12.25 16.04
N THR A 141 -1.40 -13.42 15.66
CA THR A 141 -1.24 -13.77 14.25
C THR A 141 -2.60 -13.85 13.53
N PRO A 142 -2.64 -13.77 12.19
CA PRO A 142 -3.87 -13.94 11.43
C PRO A 142 -4.69 -15.18 11.85
N GLU A 143 -4.02 -16.32 12.06
CA GLU A 143 -4.67 -17.58 12.45
C GLU A 143 -5.30 -17.50 13.85
N ARG A 144 -4.65 -16.80 14.78
CA ARG A 144 -5.21 -16.61 16.15
C ARG A 144 -6.43 -15.71 16.13
N VAL A 145 -6.40 -14.65 15.32
CA VAL A 145 -7.53 -13.73 15.16
C VAL A 145 -8.67 -14.45 14.44
N ALA A 146 -8.37 -15.24 13.40
CA ALA A 146 -9.34 -16.06 12.67
C ALA A 146 -10.03 -17.14 13.56
N ALA A 147 -9.39 -17.60 14.62
CA ALA A 147 -9.96 -18.53 15.57
C ALA A 147 -10.86 -17.87 16.65
N ASN A 148 -10.89 -16.53 16.72
CA ASN A 148 -11.66 -15.80 17.72
C ASN A 148 -13.07 -15.48 17.22
N THR A 149 -14.07 -16.18 17.70
CA THR A 149 -15.47 -16.03 17.28
C THR A 149 -16.12 -14.68 17.61
N HIS A 150 -15.47 -13.84 18.44
CA HIS A 150 -15.90 -12.47 18.74
C HIS A 150 -15.32 -11.44 17.77
N SER A 151 -14.41 -11.84 16.89
CA SER A 151 -13.79 -10.97 15.91
C SER A 151 -14.61 -10.96 14.61
N HIS A 152 -15.02 -9.78 14.14
CA HIS A 152 -15.64 -9.64 12.81
C HIS A 152 -14.65 -9.96 11.68
N THR A 153 -13.37 -9.69 11.89
CA THR A 153 -12.28 -10.07 10.98
C THR A 153 -12.19 -11.58 10.79
N CYS A 154 -12.47 -12.37 11.87
CA CYS A 154 -12.57 -13.82 11.79
C CYS A 154 -13.68 -14.28 10.81
N LEU A 155 -14.86 -13.67 10.88
CA LEU A 155 -16.00 -14.03 10.01
C LEU A 155 -15.68 -13.77 8.53
N LEU A 156 -15.03 -12.65 8.21
CA LEU A 156 -14.59 -12.33 6.85
C LEU A 156 -13.52 -13.31 6.35
N TYR A 157 -12.56 -13.63 7.20
CA TYR A 157 -11.48 -14.56 6.87
C TYR A 157 -12.00 -15.98 6.56
N THR A 158 -12.99 -16.46 7.34
CA THR A 158 -13.58 -17.80 7.16
C THR A 158 -14.55 -17.86 5.98
N SER A 159 -15.30 -16.80 5.69
CA SER A 159 -16.17 -16.74 4.52
C SER A 159 -15.41 -16.74 3.20
N ASP A 160 -14.31 -16.01 3.12
CA ASP A 160 -13.43 -15.94 1.95
C ASP A 160 -12.76 -17.30 1.67
N ALA A 161 -12.33 -18.01 2.73
CA ALA A 161 -11.79 -19.36 2.60
C ALA A 161 -12.84 -20.39 2.13
N ALA A 162 -14.11 -20.20 2.44
CA ALA A 162 -15.19 -21.08 1.95
C ALA A 162 -15.47 -20.86 0.45
N ASP A 163 -15.35 -19.63 -0.04
CA ASP A 163 -15.52 -19.31 -1.47
C ASP A 163 -14.36 -19.83 -2.35
N GLU A 164 -13.14 -19.94 -1.82
CA GLU A 164 -12.00 -20.53 -2.53
C GLU A 164 -12.11 -22.05 -2.70
N VAL A 165 -12.80 -22.74 -1.81
CA VAL A 165 -12.99 -24.20 -1.84
C VAL A 165 -14.08 -24.62 -2.86
N VAL A 166 -14.94 -23.69 -3.29
CA VAL A 166 -16.07 -23.96 -4.20
C VAL A 166 -15.71 -23.69 -5.67
N ARG A 167 -14.49 -23.25 -5.97
CA ARG A 167 -13.95 -23.05 -7.33
C ARG A 167 -12.95 -24.13 -7.67
#